data_5f3f1142e8081dfd8a0b37e66084b298
#
_entry.id   5f3f1142e8081dfd8a0b37e66084b298
#
_cell.length_a   1.000
_cell.length_b   1.000
_cell.length_c   1.000
_cell.angle_alpha   90.00
_cell.angle_beta   90.00
_cell.angle_gamma   90.00
#
_symmetry.space_group_name_H-M   'P 1'
#
loop_
_entity.id
_entity.type
_entity.pdbx_description
1 polymer ?
#
loop_
_entity_poly.entity_id
_entity_poly.type
_entity_poly.pdbx_seq_one_letter_code
_entity_poly.pdbx_strand_id
1 'polypeptide(L)'
;MRGAFSEEMALLPHLRSWFQRLRDLAHEGRSLLQGVVADSALDPFPLKRSLHGYGKRSFLADLRAGVTVALLDIPQGMAYALIAGLPLQYGITCSAVASLVGPLLASSRQTIFGSTNATAFMVFSYFAAYPQLDRLGMMPLLVFMTAALLIAGAFLRVADLTQFISRTVVVAYVTGASILIIVNQLPVLLGIPAEVLQASGKLVITFPGHVHRILTHLDHSGWLSIAFSALTFGCFIGIKRWLPRWPAFAATIIVISLFALIPAAFGLHVPTFRNATFAWDELLPPFPDFVSSGALADASRLFGLALALAFLATLENSAMSKTLASRSNQRVDPNQDMLALGAANLACAYLSGMTASCSLTRTALNHASGARTGFASMWNGLCCLVGALTIGGAVAYIPRAALAALVVCVAASLFNKRHILISINATRSDALVFAVTLLATLMLPLHVAIFVGIGVSIVLYLRKASRPSLVEYEFNEEGHLTEAKQGVRQHPAISIVHVEGELFFASADLFRTQIQRSCAADPNLRIIILRLKNARHLDATCAMAIEDLVRALRQDGRDLIISGVVKDLYRVLKDSGLVEVVGKDNIFPASPANPNLATRNALRRAQEILGIKDAEVRIYYDPSKQHKT
;
A
#
# COMPACT_ATOMS: atom_id res chain seq x y z
N MET A 1 27.01 50.46 28.76
CA MET A 1 26.03 49.52 29.34
C MET A 1 24.55 49.87 29.08
N ARG A 2 24.19 50.96 28.36
CA ARG A 2 22.79 51.27 28.03
C ARG A 2 22.31 50.78 26.64
N GLY A 3 23.21 50.28 25.78
CA GLY A 3 22.86 49.77 24.45
C GLY A 3 22.45 48.30 24.39
N ALA A 4 22.94 47.45 25.31
CA ALA A 4 22.64 46.02 25.32
C ALA A 4 21.24 45.69 25.89
N PHE A 5 20.68 46.57 26.74
CA PHE A 5 19.36 46.37 27.34
C PHE A 5 18.19 46.72 26.39
N SER A 6 18.44 47.47 25.31
CA SER A 6 17.39 47.83 24.34
C SER A 6 17.17 46.77 23.27
N GLU A 7 18.18 45.94 22.95
CA GLU A 7 18.05 44.84 21.99
C GLU A 7 17.38 43.61 22.61
N GLU A 8 17.64 43.30 23.90
CA GLU A 8 16.94 42.22 24.60
C GLU A 8 15.44 42.48 24.78
N MET A 9 15.04 43.77 24.97
CA MET A 9 13.63 44.14 25.09
C MET A 9 12.88 44.12 23.75
N ALA A 10 13.57 44.23 22.61
CA ALA A 10 12.98 44.10 21.27
C ALA A 10 12.69 42.62 20.85
N LEU A 11 13.38 41.66 21.45
CA LEU A 11 13.19 40.25 21.19
C LEU A 11 11.96 39.65 21.91
N LEU A 12 11.48 40.24 22.99
CA LEU A 12 10.34 39.77 23.76
C LEU A 12 8.99 39.74 23.00
N PRO A 13 8.66 40.73 22.14
CA PRO A 13 7.44 40.65 21.33
C PRO A 13 7.48 39.57 20.26
N HIS A 14 8.65 39.37 19.62
CA HIS A 14 8.82 38.29 18.63
C HIS A 14 8.79 36.90 19.25
N LEU A 15 9.37 36.71 20.42
CA LEU A 15 9.29 35.47 21.18
C LEU A 15 7.85 35.19 21.64
N ARG A 16 7.11 36.20 22.11
CA ARG A 16 5.68 36.06 22.45
C ARG A 16 4.82 35.68 21.26
N SER A 17 5.02 36.29 20.10
CA SER A 17 4.31 35.95 18.87
C SER A 17 4.66 34.55 18.38
N TRP A 18 5.92 34.12 18.55
CA TRP A 18 6.38 32.78 18.20
C TRP A 18 5.77 31.71 19.13
N PHE A 19 5.75 31.96 20.46
CA PHE A 19 5.06 31.08 21.43
C PHE A 19 3.55 31.04 21.22
N GLN A 20 2.91 32.13 20.83
CA GLN A 20 1.51 32.14 20.45
C GLN A 20 1.28 31.30 19.20
N ARG A 21 2.08 31.45 18.13
CA ARG A 21 1.98 30.61 16.92
C ARG A 21 2.24 29.14 17.20
N LEU A 22 3.20 28.79 18.06
CA LEU A 22 3.40 27.40 18.49
C LEU A 22 2.20 26.85 19.27
N ARG A 23 1.59 27.66 20.09
CA ARG A 23 0.39 27.29 20.86
C ARG A 23 -0.81 27.11 19.93
N ASP A 24 -0.96 27.97 18.93
CA ASP A 24 -2.01 27.88 17.93
C ASP A 24 -1.81 26.66 17.02
N LEU A 25 -0.57 26.39 16.58
CA LEU A 25 -0.20 25.17 15.85
C LEU A 25 -0.43 23.90 16.69
N ALA A 26 -0.12 23.93 17.98
CA ALA A 26 -0.39 22.83 18.88
C ALA A 26 -1.92 22.63 19.11
N HIS A 27 -2.67 23.72 19.13
CA HIS A 27 -4.14 23.69 19.23
C HIS A 27 -4.78 23.22 17.92
N GLU A 28 -4.30 23.68 16.76
CA GLU A 28 -4.69 23.17 15.45
C GLU A 28 -4.30 21.70 15.26
N GLY A 29 -3.08 21.32 15.64
CA GLY A 29 -2.65 19.91 15.62
C GLY A 29 -3.52 19.04 16.54
N ARG A 30 -3.92 19.55 17.71
CA ARG A 30 -4.86 18.86 18.61
C ARG A 30 -6.28 18.79 18.03
N SER A 31 -6.76 19.85 17.41
CA SER A 31 -8.08 19.86 16.75
C SER A 31 -8.11 18.98 15.50
N LEU A 32 -7.01 18.91 14.74
CA LEU A 32 -6.85 17.97 13.63
C LEU A 32 -6.81 16.52 14.13
N LEU A 33 -6.03 16.25 15.19
CA LEU A 33 -6.01 14.92 15.81
C LEU A 33 -7.36 14.54 16.43
N GLN A 34 -8.04 15.49 17.09
CA GLN A 34 -9.38 15.26 17.61
C GLN A 34 -10.42 15.11 16.49
N GLY A 35 -10.28 15.84 15.38
CA GLY A 35 -11.10 15.66 14.18
C GLY A 35 -10.87 14.29 13.53
N VAL A 36 -9.63 13.88 13.36
CA VAL A 36 -9.26 12.55 12.84
C VAL A 36 -9.76 11.43 13.76
N VAL A 37 -9.66 11.60 15.08
CA VAL A 37 -10.17 10.61 16.07
C VAL A 37 -11.70 10.64 16.17
N ALA A 38 -12.33 11.79 16.06
CA ALA A 38 -13.80 11.92 16.10
C ALA A 38 -14.46 11.46 14.79
N ASP A 39 -13.81 11.68 13.63
CA ASP A 39 -14.24 11.13 12.34
C ASP A 39 -13.88 9.64 12.17
N SER A 40 -12.98 9.09 12.99
CA SER A 40 -12.74 7.67 13.08
C SER A 40 -13.84 7.01 13.92
N ALA A 41 -15.07 6.99 13.43
CA ALA A 41 -16.15 6.22 14.02
C ALA A 41 -15.91 4.72 13.83
N LEU A 42 -14.79 4.21 14.39
CA LEU A 42 -14.52 2.78 14.46
C LEU A 42 -15.58 2.16 15.38
N ASP A 43 -16.29 1.17 14.86
CA ASP A 43 -17.29 0.43 15.62
C ASP A 43 -16.57 -0.54 16.60
N PRO A 44 -16.75 -0.41 17.91
CA PRO A 44 -16.09 -1.27 18.87
C PRO A 44 -16.55 -2.74 18.77
N PHE A 45 -17.73 -3.02 18.19
CA PHE A 45 -18.23 -4.39 18.06
C PHE A 45 -19.13 -4.58 16.83
N PRO A 46 -18.55 -4.54 15.60
CA PRO A 46 -19.32 -4.64 14.35
C PRO A 46 -20.08 -5.94 14.20
N LEU A 47 -19.60 -7.04 14.81
CA LEU A 47 -20.23 -8.36 14.75
C LEU A 47 -21.68 -8.31 15.27
N LYS A 48 -22.01 -7.38 16.19
CA LYS A 48 -23.38 -7.19 16.70
C LYS A 48 -24.38 -6.95 15.57
N ARG A 49 -23.98 -6.26 14.49
CA ARG A 49 -24.82 -6.04 13.32
C ARG A 49 -25.21 -7.35 12.61
N SER A 50 -24.34 -8.35 12.69
CA SER A 50 -24.57 -9.68 12.09
C SER A 50 -25.51 -10.55 12.93
N LEU A 51 -25.72 -10.22 14.21
CA LEU A 51 -26.64 -10.93 15.09
C LEU A 51 -28.12 -10.60 14.80
N HIS A 52 -28.40 -9.41 14.25
CA HIS A 52 -29.76 -9.03 13.87
C HIS A 52 -30.26 -9.92 12.71
N GLY A 53 -31.28 -10.73 12.98
CA GLY A 53 -31.83 -11.66 11.99
C GLY A 53 -31.03 -12.95 11.76
N TYR A 54 -30.06 -13.28 12.63
CA TYR A 54 -29.30 -14.52 12.56
C TYR A 54 -30.18 -15.72 12.94
N GLY A 55 -30.61 -16.50 11.95
CA GLY A 55 -31.47 -17.67 12.14
C GLY A 55 -30.81 -18.96 11.64
N LYS A 56 -31.51 -20.10 11.78
CA LYS A 56 -31.03 -21.44 11.40
C LYS A 56 -30.47 -21.51 9.97
N ARG A 57 -31.06 -20.78 9.01
CA ARG A 57 -30.57 -20.75 7.61
C ARG A 57 -29.19 -20.07 7.50
N SER A 58 -28.96 -19.00 8.25
CA SER A 58 -27.66 -18.30 8.28
C SER A 58 -26.61 -19.15 8.99
N PHE A 59 -26.99 -19.76 10.11
CA PHE A 59 -26.11 -20.68 10.84
C PHE A 59 -25.61 -21.83 9.97
N LEU A 60 -26.50 -22.55 9.28
CA LEU A 60 -26.11 -23.67 8.40
C LEU A 60 -25.27 -23.20 7.20
N ALA A 61 -25.57 -22.01 6.65
CA ALA A 61 -24.78 -21.46 5.56
C ALA A 61 -23.35 -21.10 6.03
N ASP A 62 -23.22 -20.44 7.19
CA ASP A 62 -21.93 -20.05 7.75
C ASP A 62 -21.12 -21.27 8.21
N LEU A 63 -21.75 -22.26 8.83
CA LEU A 63 -21.11 -23.52 9.21
C LEU A 63 -20.56 -24.25 7.98
N ARG A 64 -21.39 -24.41 6.94
CA ARG A 64 -20.96 -25.05 5.69
C ARG A 64 -19.80 -24.32 5.04
N ALA A 65 -19.88 -22.98 4.98
CA ALA A 65 -18.83 -22.16 4.41
C ALA A 65 -17.54 -22.27 5.23
N GLY A 66 -17.62 -22.16 6.56
CA GLY A 66 -16.48 -22.28 7.45
C GLY A 66 -15.77 -23.62 7.34
N VAL A 67 -16.51 -24.74 7.36
CA VAL A 67 -15.94 -26.08 7.16
C VAL A 67 -15.28 -26.19 5.78
N THR A 68 -15.93 -25.68 4.72
CA THR A 68 -15.36 -25.71 3.37
C THR A 68 -14.04 -24.94 3.28
N VAL A 69 -13.95 -23.79 3.95
CA VAL A 69 -12.72 -22.98 4.01
C VAL A 69 -11.65 -23.69 4.84
N ALA A 70 -12.01 -24.32 5.97
CA ALA A 70 -11.05 -25.00 6.85
C ALA A 70 -10.32 -26.15 6.14
N LEU A 71 -11.02 -26.89 5.25
CA LEU A 71 -10.40 -27.94 4.43
C LEU A 71 -9.30 -27.42 3.50
N LEU A 72 -9.34 -26.13 3.14
CA LEU A 72 -8.28 -25.46 2.39
C LEU A 72 -7.26 -24.80 3.33
N ASP A 73 -7.73 -24.18 4.42
CA ASP A 73 -6.94 -23.36 5.31
C ASP A 73 -5.92 -24.16 6.12
N ILE A 74 -6.31 -25.33 6.64
CA ILE A 74 -5.41 -26.19 7.41
C ILE A 74 -4.14 -26.55 6.61
N PRO A 75 -4.22 -27.16 5.41
CA PRO A 75 -3.00 -27.47 4.65
C PRO A 75 -2.26 -26.23 4.12
N GLN A 76 -2.98 -25.15 3.82
CA GLN A 76 -2.32 -23.89 3.44
C GLN A 76 -1.60 -23.25 4.61
N GLY A 77 -2.17 -23.26 5.81
CA GLY A 77 -1.52 -22.77 7.03
C GLY A 77 -0.20 -23.49 7.29
N MET A 78 -0.21 -24.84 7.20
CA MET A 78 1.04 -25.62 7.30
C MET A 78 2.06 -25.22 6.24
N ALA A 79 1.63 -25.05 5.00
CA ALA A 79 2.48 -24.63 3.90
C ALA A 79 3.12 -23.26 4.15
N TYR A 80 2.35 -22.31 4.70
CA TYR A 80 2.85 -20.97 5.00
C TYR A 80 3.82 -20.97 6.19
N ALA A 81 3.57 -21.80 7.21
CA ALA A 81 4.56 -22.00 8.29
C ALA A 81 5.88 -22.56 7.73
N LEU A 82 5.80 -23.54 6.83
CA LEU A 82 6.98 -24.09 6.15
C LEU A 82 7.72 -23.02 5.34
N ILE A 83 6.99 -22.17 4.59
CA ILE A 83 7.57 -21.03 3.86
C ILE A 83 8.29 -20.08 4.82
N ALA A 84 7.69 -19.76 5.97
CA ALA A 84 8.29 -18.89 6.99
C ALA A 84 9.49 -19.54 7.69
N GLY A 85 9.70 -20.85 7.53
CA GLY A 85 10.68 -21.64 8.25
C GLY A 85 10.33 -21.82 9.73
N LEU A 86 9.03 -21.85 10.03
CA LEU A 86 8.44 -22.05 11.36
C LEU A 86 7.87 -23.48 11.48
N PRO A 87 7.64 -23.97 12.71
CA PRO A 87 6.93 -25.21 12.95
C PRO A 87 5.53 -25.18 12.30
N LEU A 88 5.11 -26.31 11.73
CA LEU A 88 3.86 -26.40 10.94
C LEU A 88 2.61 -26.01 11.73
N GLN A 89 2.60 -26.32 13.05
CA GLN A 89 1.50 -25.98 13.94
C GLN A 89 1.23 -24.47 14.00
N TYR A 90 2.26 -23.61 13.93
CA TYR A 90 2.10 -22.15 13.98
C TYR A 90 1.26 -21.59 12.81
N GLY A 91 1.29 -22.23 11.66
CA GLY A 91 0.44 -21.84 10.55
C GLY A 91 -1.04 -22.18 10.75
N ILE A 92 -1.33 -23.36 11.34
CA ILE A 92 -2.71 -23.77 11.64
C ILE A 92 -3.26 -22.96 12.82
N THR A 93 -2.47 -22.77 13.90
CA THR A 93 -2.90 -21.98 15.05
C THR A 93 -3.08 -20.50 14.70
N CYS A 94 -2.27 -19.95 13.79
CA CYS A 94 -2.48 -18.60 13.26
C CYS A 94 -3.82 -18.48 12.52
N SER A 95 -4.15 -19.44 11.65
CA SER A 95 -5.44 -19.48 10.97
C SER A 95 -6.59 -19.63 11.96
N ALA A 96 -6.44 -20.47 13.00
CA ALA A 96 -7.43 -20.65 14.05
C ALA A 96 -7.67 -19.35 14.83
N VAL A 97 -6.63 -18.80 15.42
CA VAL A 97 -6.70 -17.61 16.29
C VAL A 97 -7.16 -16.37 15.52
N ALA A 98 -6.58 -16.12 14.36
CA ALA A 98 -6.92 -14.94 13.57
C ALA A 98 -8.35 -14.99 13.03
N SER A 99 -8.83 -16.18 12.61
CA SER A 99 -10.21 -16.36 12.13
C SER A 99 -11.24 -16.33 13.27
N LEU A 100 -10.85 -16.58 14.52
CA LEU A 100 -11.72 -16.43 15.69
C LEU A 100 -11.81 -14.98 16.16
N VAL A 101 -10.69 -14.27 16.21
CA VAL A 101 -10.60 -12.90 16.77
C VAL A 101 -10.94 -11.83 15.75
N GLY A 102 -10.40 -11.92 14.54
CA GLY A 102 -10.58 -10.89 13.50
C GLY A 102 -12.04 -10.52 13.22
N PRO A 103 -12.97 -11.48 13.02
CA PRO A 103 -14.36 -11.19 12.73
C PRO A 103 -15.12 -10.44 13.81
N LEU A 104 -14.63 -10.43 15.05
CA LEU A 104 -15.25 -9.68 16.16
C LEU A 104 -15.25 -8.18 15.89
N LEU A 105 -14.20 -7.69 15.24
CA LEU A 105 -13.95 -6.28 14.99
C LEU A 105 -14.01 -5.92 13.48
N ALA A 106 -14.17 -6.90 12.58
CA ALA A 106 -14.18 -6.66 11.14
C ALA A 106 -15.46 -6.00 10.66
N SER A 107 -15.34 -5.06 9.72
CA SER A 107 -16.47 -4.48 9.00
C SER A 107 -17.02 -5.43 7.92
N SER A 108 -16.14 -6.23 7.35
CA SER A 108 -16.45 -7.22 6.32
C SER A 108 -17.04 -8.49 6.93
N ARG A 109 -18.14 -8.99 6.33
CA ARG A 109 -18.82 -10.21 6.80
C ARG A 109 -18.17 -11.51 6.33
N GLN A 110 -17.25 -11.45 5.38
CA GLN A 110 -16.77 -12.66 4.69
C GLN A 110 -15.26 -12.82 4.71
N THR A 111 -14.55 -11.86 5.28
CA THR A 111 -13.10 -11.88 5.35
C THR A 111 -12.61 -13.03 6.20
N ILE A 112 -11.64 -13.77 5.66
CA ILE A 112 -10.89 -14.80 6.37
C ILE A 112 -9.51 -14.24 6.71
N PHE A 113 -9.24 -14.19 8.01
CA PHE A 113 -7.95 -13.78 8.56
C PHE A 113 -7.09 -15.02 8.83
N GLY A 114 -5.79 -14.91 8.65
CA GLY A 114 -4.84 -15.98 8.93
C GLY A 114 -3.51 -15.76 8.23
N SER A 115 -2.60 -16.72 8.32
CA SER A 115 -1.31 -16.65 7.65
C SER A 115 -1.48 -16.52 6.12
N THR A 116 -0.60 -15.76 5.47
CA THR A 116 -0.53 -15.66 4.01
C THR A 116 0.88 -15.99 3.52
N ASN A 117 1.00 -16.34 2.26
CA ASN A 117 2.30 -16.66 1.68
C ASN A 117 3.21 -15.44 1.61
N ALA A 118 2.68 -14.25 1.37
CA ALA A 118 3.49 -13.04 1.24
C ALA A 118 4.10 -12.63 2.60
N THR A 119 3.31 -12.65 3.67
CA THR A 119 3.81 -12.39 5.03
C THR A 119 4.77 -13.49 5.49
N ALA A 120 4.45 -14.75 5.23
CA ALA A 120 5.30 -15.89 5.56
C ALA A 120 6.68 -15.80 4.89
N PHE A 121 6.71 -15.48 3.60
CA PHE A 121 7.96 -15.39 2.87
C PHE A 121 8.76 -14.13 3.23
N MET A 122 8.10 -13.04 3.59
CA MET A 122 8.78 -11.84 4.11
C MET A 122 9.51 -12.15 5.44
N VAL A 123 8.86 -12.88 6.35
CA VAL A 123 9.49 -13.38 7.59
C VAL A 123 10.70 -14.25 7.27
N PHE A 124 10.54 -15.25 6.38
CA PHE A 124 11.64 -16.10 5.96
C PHE A 124 12.82 -15.30 5.40
N SER A 125 12.55 -14.38 4.48
CA SER A 125 13.58 -13.55 3.81
C SER A 125 14.38 -12.72 4.82
N TYR A 126 13.73 -12.19 5.85
CA TYR A 126 14.41 -11.43 6.90
C TYR A 126 15.33 -12.31 7.74
N PHE A 127 14.83 -13.40 8.30
CA PHE A 127 15.64 -14.28 9.14
C PHE A 127 16.70 -15.05 8.34
N ALA A 128 16.50 -15.24 7.05
CA ALA A 128 17.55 -15.75 6.15
C ALA A 128 18.68 -14.73 5.96
N ALA A 129 18.37 -13.42 5.97
CA ALA A 129 19.36 -12.35 5.92
C ALA A 129 20.16 -12.20 7.23
N TYR A 130 19.54 -12.55 8.36
CA TYR A 130 20.10 -12.41 9.70
C TYR A 130 20.07 -13.76 10.45
N PRO A 131 20.88 -14.77 10.04
CA PRO A 131 20.83 -16.13 10.56
C PRO A 131 21.25 -16.23 12.03
N GLN A 132 21.91 -15.20 12.57
CA GLN A 132 22.31 -15.13 13.98
C GLN A 132 21.15 -14.82 14.95
N LEU A 133 19.98 -14.43 14.39
CA LEU A 133 18.81 -14.12 15.22
C LEU A 133 18.00 -15.39 15.51
N ASP A 134 17.57 -15.55 16.76
CA ASP A 134 16.63 -16.62 17.12
C ASP A 134 15.24 -16.33 16.54
N ARG A 135 14.92 -17.02 15.44
CA ARG A 135 13.63 -16.85 14.76
C ARG A 135 12.46 -17.16 15.67
N LEU A 136 12.50 -18.29 16.37
CA LEU A 136 11.37 -18.75 17.19
C LEU A 136 11.13 -17.84 18.38
N GLY A 137 12.19 -17.45 19.10
CA GLY A 137 12.08 -16.55 20.24
C GLY A 137 11.65 -15.14 19.85
N MET A 138 12.02 -14.65 18.66
CA MET A 138 11.71 -13.30 18.22
C MET A 138 10.32 -13.16 17.55
N MET A 139 9.71 -14.25 17.09
CA MET A 139 8.41 -14.19 16.40
C MET A 139 7.30 -13.57 17.23
N PRO A 140 7.09 -13.90 18.52
CA PRO A 140 6.03 -13.28 19.32
C PRO A 140 6.17 -11.76 19.43
N LEU A 141 7.40 -11.26 19.63
CA LEU A 141 7.69 -9.83 19.67
C LEU A 141 7.41 -9.17 18.32
N LEU A 142 7.83 -9.78 17.22
CA LEU A 142 7.56 -9.30 15.87
C LEU A 142 6.06 -9.18 15.59
N VAL A 143 5.29 -10.22 15.93
CA VAL A 143 3.84 -10.26 15.73
C VAL A 143 3.14 -9.20 16.59
N PHE A 144 3.58 -9.03 17.84
CA PHE A 144 3.10 -7.98 18.73
C PHE A 144 3.37 -6.58 18.16
N MET A 145 4.59 -6.31 17.71
CA MET A 145 4.93 -5.02 17.08
C MET A 145 4.11 -4.75 15.83
N THR A 146 3.91 -5.77 15.00
CA THR A 146 3.04 -5.69 13.81
C THR A 146 1.61 -5.37 14.22
N ALA A 147 1.09 -6.01 15.27
CA ALA A 147 -0.25 -5.74 15.82
C ALA A 147 -0.38 -4.29 16.30
N ALA A 148 0.60 -3.81 17.09
CA ALA A 148 0.62 -2.44 17.60
C ALA A 148 0.62 -1.41 16.47
N LEU A 149 1.41 -1.62 15.41
CA LEU A 149 1.44 -0.76 14.23
C LEU A 149 0.11 -0.78 13.45
N LEU A 150 -0.53 -1.95 13.31
CA LEU A 150 -1.84 -2.06 12.66
C LEU A 150 -2.94 -1.36 13.47
N ILE A 151 -2.96 -1.54 14.79
CA ILE A 151 -3.93 -0.88 15.68
C ILE A 151 -3.73 0.65 15.63
N ALA A 152 -2.49 1.12 15.82
CA ALA A 152 -2.17 2.54 15.72
C ALA A 152 -2.55 3.11 14.34
N GLY A 153 -2.22 2.38 13.27
CA GLY A 153 -2.55 2.75 11.91
C GLY A 153 -4.06 2.82 11.63
N ALA A 154 -4.86 1.95 12.26
CA ALA A 154 -6.32 2.00 12.13
C ALA A 154 -6.90 3.29 12.73
N PHE A 155 -6.44 3.70 13.91
CA PHE A 155 -6.84 4.97 14.53
C PHE A 155 -6.37 6.20 13.73
N LEU A 156 -5.19 6.12 13.12
CA LEU A 156 -4.64 7.17 12.25
C LEU A 156 -5.17 7.10 10.82
N ARG A 157 -6.09 6.18 10.52
CA ARG A 157 -6.69 5.97 9.20
C ARG A 157 -5.66 5.71 8.08
N VAL A 158 -4.58 5.04 8.40
CA VAL A 158 -3.48 4.74 7.47
C VAL A 158 -3.95 3.88 6.28
N ALA A 159 -5.00 3.06 6.46
CA ALA A 159 -5.56 2.28 5.36
C ALA A 159 -6.08 3.15 4.21
N ASP A 160 -6.52 4.38 4.47
CA ASP A 160 -6.92 5.33 3.42
C ASP A 160 -5.73 5.77 2.56
N LEU A 161 -4.51 5.80 3.13
CA LEU A 161 -3.30 6.15 2.40
C LEU A 161 -2.87 5.08 1.39
N THR A 162 -3.37 3.86 1.52
CA THR A 162 -3.06 2.77 0.56
C THR A 162 -3.56 3.06 -0.85
N GLN A 163 -4.52 3.99 -1.01
CA GLN A 163 -4.98 4.43 -2.33
C GLN A 163 -3.90 5.17 -3.13
N PHE A 164 -2.92 5.78 -2.45
CA PHE A 164 -1.79 6.49 -3.09
C PHE A 164 -0.68 5.54 -3.55
N ILE A 165 -0.77 4.26 -3.20
CA ILE A 165 0.23 3.28 -3.61
C ILE A 165 -0.19 2.64 -4.93
N SER A 166 0.73 2.68 -5.90
CA SER A 166 0.49 2.06 -7.19
C SER A 166 0.27 0.55 -7.07
N ARG A 167 -0.81 0.05 -7.65
CA ARG A 167 -1.06 -1.39 -7.76
C ARG A 167 0.07 -2.13 -8.48
N THR A 168 0.79 -1.44 -9.36
CA THR A 168 1.95 -1.98 -10.08
C THR A 168 3.05 -2.45 -9.14
N VAL A 169 3.31 -1.71 -8.04
CA VAL A 169 4.26 -2.12 -6.99
C VAL A 169 3.84 -3.46 -6.39
N VAL A 170 2.57 -3.59 -6.00
CA VAL A 170 2.05 -4.83 -5.38
C VAL A 170 2.12 -6.01 -6.35
N VAL A 171 1.74 -5.79 -7.63
CA VAL A 171 1.80 -6.85 -8.67
C VAL A 171 3.25 -7.31 -8.90
N ALA A 172 4.19 -6.37 -9.01
CA ALA A 172 5.60 -6.68 -9.19
C ALA A 172 6.20 -7.42 -7.98
N TYR A 173 5.91 -6.92 -6.77
CA TYR A 173 6.34 -7.54 -5.51
C TYR A 173 5.82 -8.98 -5.37
N VAL A 174 4.51 -9.19 -5.56
CA VAL A 174 3.90 -10.53 -5.48
C VAL A 174 4.46 -11.46 -6.55
N THR A 175 4.71 -10.95 -7.77
CA THR A 175 5.33 -11.73 -8.85
C THR A 175 6.75 -12.16 -8.47
N GLY A 176 7.58 -11.26 -7.98
CA GLY A 176 8.94 -11.56 -7.53
C GLY A 176 8.98 -12.52 -6.34
N ALA A 177 8.11 -12.29 -5.34
CA ALA A 177 7.97 -13.18 -4.19
C ALA A 177 7.55 -14.59 -4.62
N SER A 178 6.64 -14.71 -5.59
CA SER A 178 6.22 -16.01 -6.13
C SER A 178 7.37 -16.77 -6.81
N ILE A 179 8.20 -16.07 -7.59
CA ILE A 179 9.40 -16.65 -8.20
C ILE A 179 10.35 -17.16 -7.10
N LEU A 180 10.62 -16.36 -6.09
CA LEU A 180 11.51 -16.73 -4.99
C LEU A 180 10.96 -17.92 -4.18
N ILE A 181 9.64 -17.95 -3.92
CA ILE A 181 9.01 -19.10 -3.24
C ILE A 181 9.21 -20.38 -4.06
N ILE A 182 8.96 -20.33 -5.36
CA ILE A 182 9.15 -21.50 -6.25
C ILE A 182 10.61 -21.97 -6.18
N VAL A 183 11.57 -21.06 -6.36
CA VAL A 183 12.99 -21.40 -6.34
C VAL A 183 13.43 -21.96 -4.98
N ASN A 184 12.90 -21.39 -3.88
CA ASN A 184 13.21 -21.85 -2.53
C ASN A 184 12.65 -23.26 -2.22
N GLN A 185 11.60 -23.70 -2.90
CA GLN A 185 11.05 -25.05 -2.76
C GLN A 185 11.75 -26.08 -3.66
N LEU A 186 12.51 -25.68 -4.68
CA LEU A 186 13.16 -26.60 -5.59
C LEU A 186 14.06 -27.64 -4.89
N PRO A 187 14.89 -27.28 -3.89
CA PRO A 187 15.70 -28.28 -3.18
C PRO A 187 14.87 -29.39 -2.54
N VAL A 188 13.74 -29.03 -1.94
CA VAL A 188 12.84 -30.01 -1.28
C VAL A 188 12.14 -30.88 -2.33
N LEU A 189 11.74 -30.31 -3.46
CA LEU A 189 11.15 -31.05 -4.59
C LEU A 189 12.15 -32.04 -5.20
N LEU A 190 13.40 -31.64 -5.30
CA LEU A 190 14.50 -32.45 -5.81
C LEU A 190 15.05 -33.44 -4.77
N GLY A 191 14.65 -33.31 -3.49
CA GLY A 191 15.11 -34.17 -2.41
C GLY A 191 16.55 -33.90 -1.97
N ILE A 192 17.09 -32.69 -2.21
CA ILE A 192 18.43 -32.28 -1.77
C ILE A 192 18.38 -32.09 -0.24
N PRO A 193 19.24 -32.78 0.54
CA PRO A 193 19.28 -32.63 1.99
C PRO A 193 19.62 -31.21 2.44
N ALA A 194 18.94 -30.72 3.49
CA ALA A 194 19.18 -29.37 4.00
C ALA A 194 20.60 -29.18 4.55
N GLU A 195 21.20 -30.26 5.08
CA GLU A 195 22.56 -30.28 5.62
C GLU A 195 23.61 -29.97 4.55
N VAL A 196 23.43 -30.51 3.34
CA VAL A 196 24.32 -30.25 2.19
C VAL A 196 24.26 -28.80 1.78
N LEU A 197 23.08 -28.21 1.80
CA LEU A 197 22.87 -26.79 1.48
C LEU A 197 23.42 -25.85 2.57
N GLN A 198 23.39 -26.26 3.84
CA GLN A 198 23.93 -25.47 4.94
C GLN A 198 25.46 -25.54 5.01
N ALA A 199 26.04 -26.67 4.70
CA ALA A 199 27.52 -26.87 4.71
C ALA A 199 28.25 -26.00 3.67
N SER A 200 27.57 -25.51 2.64
CA SER A 200 28.17 -24.66 1.60
C SER A 200 28.38 -23.20 2.00
N GLY A 201 28.19 -22.83 3.27
CA GLY A 201 28.52 -21.50 3.81
C GLY A 201 27.36 -20.52 3.76
N LYS A 202 27.54 -19.27 3.39
CA LYS A 202 26.58 -18.17 3.54
C LYS A 202 25.17 -18.48 2.99
N LEU A 203 24.15 -18.27 3.81
CA LEU A 203 22.77 -18.25 3.32
C LEU A 203 22.65 -17.21 2.19
N VAL A 204 22.32 -17.69 1.01
CA VAL A 204 22.19 -16.83 -0.16
C VAL A 204 20.77 -16.29 -0.20
N ILE A 205 20.64 -14.96 -0.17
CA ILE A 205 19.34 -14.27 -0.11
C ILE A 205 18.83 -13.91 -1.51
N THR A 206 19.74 -13.82 -2.49
CA THR A 206 19.43 -13.38 -3.84
C THR A 206 18.98 -14.53 -4.74
N PHE A 207 18.08 -14.24 -5.68
CA PHE A 207 17.63 -15.21 -6.69
C PHE A 207 18.79 -15.92 -7.43
N PRO A 208 19.79 -15.21 -7.98
CA PRO A 208 20.90 -15.88 -8.67
C PRO A 208 21.68 -16.82 -7.77
N GLY A 209 21.89 -16.44 -6.53
CA GLY A 209 22.60 -17.26 -5.58
C GLY A 209 21.85 -18.54 -5.19
N HIS A 210 20.50 -18.47 -5.03
CA HIS A 210 19.69 -19.66 -4.82
C HIS A 210 19.76 -20.62 -6.01
N VAL A 211 19.63 -20.09 -7.24
CA VAL A 211 19.72 -20.89 -8.46
C VAL A 211 21.10 -21.54 -8.58
N HIS A 212 22.18 -20.77 -8.40
CA HIS A 212 23.55 -21.30 -8.46
C HIS A 212 23.76 -22.44 -7.46
N ARG A 213 23.31 -22.24 -6.20
CA ARG A 213 23.44 -23.26 -5.14
C ARG A 213 22.66 -24.53 -5.45
N ILE A 214 21.47 -24.44 -6.04
CA ILE A 214 20.70 -25.59 -6.47
C ILE A 214 21.45 -26.36 -7.58
N LEU A 215 21.94 -25.63 -8.58
CA LEU A 215 22.63 -26.21 -9.72
C LEU A 215 23.95 -26.94 -9.32
N THR A 216 24.65 -26.42 -8.31
CA THR A 216 25.91 -27.03 -7.81
C THR A 216 25.69 -28.27 -6.95
N HIS A 217 24.47 -28.56 -6.49
CA HIS A 217 24.15 -29.72 -5.63
C HIS A 217 23.11 -30.65 -6.23
N LEU A 218 22.90 -30.62 -7.54
CA LEU A 218 21.96 -31.51 -8.24
C LEU A 218 22.34 -32.99 -8.14
N ASP A 219 23.62 -33.31 -7.96
CA ASP A 219 24.16 -34.65 -7.72
C ASP A 219 23.61 -35.32 -6.45
N HIS A 220 23.17 -34.52 -5.46
CA HIS A 220 22.55 -35.00 -4.22
C HIS A 220 21.04 -35.15 -4.32
N SER A 221 20.46 -35.13 -5.54
CA SER A 221 18.99 -35.23 -5.72
C SER A 221 18.49 -36.65 -5.40
N GLY A 222 17.32 -36.69 -4.72
CA GLY A 222 16.62 -37.93 -4.35
C GLY A 222 15.51 -38.27 -5.33
N TRP A 223 15.62 -39.34 -6.09
CA TRP A 223 14.63 -39.75 -7.09
C TRP A 223 13.22 -39.96 -6.51
N LEU A 224 13.11 -40.45 -5.25
CA LEU A 224 11.83 -40.62 -4.55
C LEU A 224 11.13 -39.28 -4.34
N SER A 225 11.85 -38.26 -3.90
CA SER A 225 11.29 -36.90 -3.71
C SER A 225 10.81 -36.32 -5.03
N ILE A 226 11.57 -36.51 -6.12
CA ILE A 226 11.19 -36.08 -7.47
C ILE A 226 9.90 -36.81 -7.91
N ALA A 227 9.82 -38.13 -7.72
CA ALA A 227 8.65 -38.92 -8.07
C ALA A 227 7.41 -38.48 -7.29
N PHE A 228 7.54 -38.27 -5.97
CA PHE A 228 6.45 -37.76 -5.14
C PHE A 228 6.05 -36.33 -5.48
N SER A 229 6.99 -35.47 -5.85
CA SER A 229 6.71 -34.12 -6.35
C SER A 229 5.88 -34.17 -7.64
N ALA A 230 6.31 -34.95 -8.63
CA ALA A 230 5.62 -35.11 -9.90
C ALA A 230 4.21 -35.74 -9.70
N LEU A 231 4.10 -36.76 -8.86
CA LEU A 231 2.83 -37.39 -8.52
C LEU A 231 1.89 -36.40 -7.84
N THR A 232 2.41 -35.54 -6.95
CA THR A 232 1.62 -34.50 -6.28
C THR A 232 1.09 -33.46 -7.26
N PHE A 233 1.94 -32.95 -8.18
CA PHE A 233 1.50 -32.04 -9.25
C PHE A 233 0.43 -32.67 -10.12
N GLY A 234 0.61 -33.91 -10.57
CA GLY A 234 -0.36 -34.65 -11.38
C GLY A 234 -1.68 -34.85 -10.65
N CYS A 235 -1.64 -35.28 -9.38
CA CYS A 235 -2.81 -35.50 -8.54
C CYS A 235 -3.57 -34.17 -8.31
N PHE A 236 -2.86 -33.08 -7.96
CA PHE A 236 -3.48 -31.78 -7.73
C PHE A 236 -4.16 -31.22 -9.00
N ILE A 237 -3.49 -31.28 -10.14
CA ILE A 237 -4.04 -30.83 -11.43
C ILE A 237 -5.22 -31.73 -11.83
N GLY A 238 -5.11 -33.04 -11.66
CA GLY A 238 -6.16 -33.99 -11.95
C GLY A 238 -7.41 -33.75 -11.11
N ILE A 239 -7.27 -33.64 -9.78
CA ILE A 239 -8.41 -33.37 -8.89
C ILE A 239 -9.03 -32.00 -9.25
N LYS A 240 -8.25 -30.98 -9.46
CA LYS A 240 -8.74 -29.64 -9.82
C LYS A 240 -9.51 -29.64 -11.15
N ARG A 241 -9.13 -30.49 -12.12
CA ARG A 241 -9.76 -30.58 -13.46
C ARG A 241 -10.98 -31.47 -13.50
N TRP A 242 -10.90 -32.63 -12.84
CA TRP A 242 -11.97 -33.68 -12.96
C TRP A 242 -12.93 -33.65 -11.79
N LEU A 243 -12.50 -33.17 -10.61
CA LEU A 243 -13.31 -33.11 -9.40
C LEU A 243 -13.37 -31.67 -8.83
N PRO A 244 -13.85 -30.66 -9.59
CA PRO A 244 -13.77 -29.23 -9.20
C PRO A 244 -14.56 -28.89 -7.92
N ARG A 245 -15.44 -29.80 -7.47
CA ARG A 245 -16.20 -29.66 -6.21
C ARG A 245 -15.43 -30.11 -4.98
N TRP A 246 -14.32 -30.84 -5.15
CA TRP A 246 -13.50 -31.33 -4.05
C TRP A 246 -12.45 -30.34 -3.67
N PRO A 247 -12.09 -30.24 -2.38
CA PRO A 247 -10.99 -29.38 -1.91
C PRO A 247 -9.65 -29.98 -2.38
N ALA A 248 -9.21 -29.58 -3.58
CA ALA A 248 -8.06 -30.20 -4.27
C ALA A 248 -6.80 -30.26 -3.39
N PHE A 249 -6.56 -29.26 -2.55
CA PHE A 249 -5.42 -29.22 -1.63
C PHE A 249 -5.46 -30.35 -0.60
N ALA A 250 -6.54 -30.43 0.19
CA ALA A 250 -6.70 -31.44 1.22
C ALA A 250 -6.75 -32.85 0.62
N ALA A 251 -7.51 -33.02 -0.47
CA ALA A 251 -7.62 -34.31 -1.14
C ALA A 251 -6.25 -34.77 -1.68
N THR A 252 -5.45 -33.87 -2.26
CA THR A 252 -4.11 -34.23 -2.74
C THR A 252 -3.20 -34.66 -1.60
N ILE A 253 -3.17 -33.94 -0.47
CA ILE A 253 -2.34 -34.32 0.69
C ILE A 253 -2.74 -35.71 1.20
N ILE A 254 -4.03 -35.98 1.37
CA ILE A 254 -4.51 -37.27 1.85
C ILE A 254 -4.11 -38.40 0.90
N VAL A 255 -4.38 -38.24 -0.39
CA VAL A 255 -4.02 -39.23 -1.41
C VAL A 255 -2.53 -39.51 -1.42
N ILE A 256 -1.69 -38.47 -1.45
CA ILE A 256 -0.24 -38.64 -1.53
C ILE A 256 0.34 -39.21 -0.23
N SER A 257 -0.22 -38.84 0.93
CA SER A 257 0.19 -39.43 2.21
C SER A 257 -0.12 -40.93 2.29
N LEU A 258 -1.28 -41.34 1.76
CA LEU A 258 -1.62 -42.77 1.65
C LEU A 258 -0.68 -43.49 0.67
N PHE A 259 -0.39 -42.90 -0.47
CA PHE A 259 0.60 -43.48 -1.42
C PHE A 259 2.00 -43.58 -0.82
N ALA A 260 2.38 -42.71 0.12
CA ALA A 260 3.69 -42.73 0.78
C ALA A 260 3.86 -43.95 1.72
N LEU A 261 2.77 -44.61 2.12
CA LEU A 261 2.84 -45.84 2.91
C LEU A 261 3.33 -47.06 2.07
N ILE A 262 3.17 -47.01 0.74
CA ILE A 262 3.56 -48.12 -0.16
C ILE A 262 5.09 -48.28 -0.18
N PRO A 263 5.91 -47.28 -0.52
CA PRO A 263 7.37 -47.40 -0.45
C PRO A 263 7.86 -47.73 0.96
N ALA A 264 7.21 -47.17 2.00
CA ALA A 264 7.55 -47.48 3.38
C ALA A 264 7.44 -48.95 3.73
N ALA A 265 6.44 -49.64 3.17
CA ALA A 265 6.27 -51.09 3.33
C ALA A 265 7.39 -51.90 2.67
N PHE A 266 8.05 -51.36 1.64
CA PHE A 266 9.20 -51.96 0.98
C PHE A 266 10.56 -51.49 1.53
N GLY A 267 10.59 -50.81 2.70
CA GLY A 267 11.81 -50.33 3.32
C GLY A 267 12.42 -49.09 2.67
N LEU A 268 11.71 -48.46 1.71
CA LEU A 268 12.15 -47.20 1.06
C LEU A 268 11.66 -46.03 1.89
N HIS A 269 12.58 -45.21 2.39
CA HIS A 269 12.26 -44.06 3.23
C HIS A 269 11.96 -42.82 2.40
N VAL A 270 10.71 -42.39 2.39
CA VAL A 270 10.29 -41.07 1.88
C VAL A 270 10.48 -40.04 2.99
N PRO A 271 11.18 -38.92 2.76
CA PRO A 271 11.32 -37.87 3.77
C PRO A 271 9.95 -37.30 4.17
N THR A 272 9.56 -37.48 5.42
CA THR A 272 8.29 -36.99 6.01
C THR A 272 8.55 -36.04 7.17
N PHE A 273 7.50 -35.48 7.76
CA PHE A 273 7.57 -34.61 8.94
C PHE A 273 7.50 -35.43 10.25
N ARG A 274 8.13 -36.59 10.32
CA ARG A 274 8.02 -37.57 11.43
C ARG A 274 8.27 -37.02 12.85
N ASN A 275 8.90 -35.84 12.98
CA ASN A 275 9.17 -35.21 14.27
C ASN A 275 8.20 -34.06 14.60
N ALA A 276 7.12 -33.88 13.82
CA ALA A 276 6.11 -32.86 14.11
C ALA A 276 5.11 -33.43 15.10
N THR A 277 5.41 -33.33 16.40
CA THR A 277 4.43 -33.56 17.46
C THR A 277 3.71 -32.24 17.72
N PHE A 278 2.38 -32.25 17.70
CA PHE A 278 1.58 -31.13 18.19
C PHE A 278 1.24 -31.37 19.65
N ALA A 279 2.25 -31.34 20.52
CA ALA A 279 2.01 -31.38 21.95
C ALA A 279 1.39 -30.03 22.40
N TRP A 280 0.56 -30.08 23.43
CA TRP A 280 -0.17 -28.89 23.89
C TRP A 280 0.76 -27.76 24.35
N ASP A 281 1.89 -28.10 24.92
CA ASP A 281 2.96 -27.20 25.34
C ASP A 281 3.72 -26.59 24.16
N GLU A 282 3.75 -27.25 23.01
CA GLU A 282 4.38 -26.77 21.77
C GLU A 282 3.43 -25.93 20.88
N LEU A 283 2.12 -25.95 21.15
CA LEU A 283 1.14 -25.17 20.39
C LEU A 283 1.24 -23.66 20.69
N LEU A 284 1.66 -23.33 21.90
CA LEU A 284 1.80 -21.94 22.32
C LEU A 284 3.23 -21.46 22.07
N PRO A 285 3.41 -20.28 21.46
CA PRO A 285 4.72 -19.67 21.34
C PRO A 285 5.24 -19.22 22.72
N PRO A 286 6.55 -19.02 22.89
CA PRO A 286 7.06 -18.34 24.07
C PRO A 286 6.41 -16.96 24.20
N PHE A 287 6.23 -16.49 25.43
CA PHE A 287 5.70 -15.13 25.65
C PHE A 287 6.65 -14.09 25.06
N PRO A 288 6.11 -12.99 24.47
CA PRO A 288 6.95 -11.89 24.02
C PRO A 288 7.74 -11.33 25.21
N ASP A 289 9.04 -11.32 25.07
CA ASP A 289 9.91 -10.79 26.10
C ASP A 289 10.04 -9.27 25.97
N PHE A 290 9.44 -8.54 26.91
CA PHE A 290 9.48 -7.07 26.99
C PHE A 290 10.44 -6.56 28.07
N VAL A 291 10.97 -7.43 28.93
CA VAL A 291 11.63 -7.05 30.18
C VAL A 291 13.13 -7.34 30.14
N SER A 292 13.59 -8.19 29.23
CA SER A 292 15.02 -8.46 29.10
C SER A 292 15.81 -7.22 28.72
N SER A 293 17.06 -7.13 29.18
CA SER A 293 17.97 -6.04 28.84
C SER A 293 18.22 -5.91 27.32
N GLY A 294 17.86 -6.93 26.54
CA GLY A 294 17.96 -6.97 25.08
C GLY A 294 16.67 -6.61 24.33
N ALA A 295 15.51 -6.59 24.98
CA ALA A 295 14.21 -6.45 24.33
C ALA A 295 14.10 -5.18 23.46
N LEU A 296 14.64 -4.06 23.91
CA LEU A 296 14.66 -2.80 23.13
C LEU A 296 15.55 -2.89 21.89
N ALA A 297 16.71 -3.55 22.01
CA ALA A 297 17.60 -3.78 20.88
C ALA A 297 16.96 -4.72 19.84
N ASP A 298 16.28 -5.78 20.30
CA ASP A 298 15.58 -6.71 19.41
C ASP A 298 14.36 -6.06 18.76
N ALA A 299 13.60 -5.24 19.49
CA ALA A 299 12.53 -4.43 18.92
C ALA A 299 13.06 -3.46 17.85
N SER A 300 14.18 -2.79 18.09
CA SER A 300 14.83 -1.92 17.11
C SER A 300 15.22 -2.66 15.84
N ARG A 301 15.79 -3.86 15.96
CA ARG A 301 16.14 -4.72 14.79
C ARG A 301 14.91 -5.15 14.02
N LEU A 302 13.85 -5.55 14.71
CA LEU A 302 12.62 -6.06 14.11
C LEU A 302 11.71 -4.95 13.55
N PHE A 303 11.92 -3.68 13.93
CA PHE A 303 11.00 -2.58 13.59
C PHE A 303 10.77 -2.44 12.08
N GLY A 304 11.83 -2.50 11.28
CA GLY A 304 11.72 -2.41 9.81
C GLY A 304 10.89 -3.55 9.21
N LEU A 305 11.05 -4.77 9.74
CA LEU A 305 10.25 -5.92 9.32
C LEU A 305 8.80 -5.80 9.80
N ALA A 306 8.57 -5.41 11.05
CA ALA A 306 7.23 -5.22 11.60
C ALA A 306 6.44 -4.15 10.82
N LEU A 307 7.10 -3.05 10.47
CA LEU A 307 6.51 -1.98 9.64
C LEU A 307 6.17 -2.49 8.23
N ALA A 308 7.07 -3.26 7.60
CA ALA A 308 6.82 -3.84 6.29
C ALA A 308 5.68 -4.85 6.30
N LEU A 309 5.59 -5.70 7.35
CA LEU A 309 4.49 -6.65 7.53
C LEU A 309 3.15 -5.94 7.76
N ALA A 310 3.10 -4.94 8.64
CA ALA A 310 1.90 -4.14 8.89
C ALA A 310 1.43 -3.45 7.61
N PHE A 311 2.36 -2.90 6.85
CA PHE A 311 2.09 -2.24 5.58
C PHE A 311 1.55 -3.23 4.53
N LEU A 312 2.22 -4.37 4.33
CA LEU A 312 1.80 -5.42 3.39
C LEU A 312 0.41 -5.95 3.75
N ALA A 313 0.18 -6.23 5.03
CA ALA A 313 -1.10 -6.71 5.53
C ALA A 313 -2.23 -5.68 5.31
N THR A 314 -1.94 -4.38 5.46
CA THR A 314 -2.88 -3.29 5.16
C THR A 314 -3.19 -3.22 3.66
N LEU A 315 -2.20 -3.40 2.79
CA LEU A 315 -2.42 -3.45 1.33
C LEU A 315 -3.27 -4.64 0.92
N GLU A 316 -2.98 -5.84 1.43
CA GLU A 316 -3.78 -7.04 1.18
C GLU A 316 -5.22 -6.84 1.65
N ASN A 317 -5.41 -6.29 2.85
CA ASN A 317 -6.70 -5.96 3.41
C ASN A 317 -7.48 -4.95 2.55
N SER A 318 -6.87 -3.83 2.17
CA SER A 318 -7.52 -2.81 1.33
C SER A 318 -7.90 -3.34 -0.06
N ALA A 319 -7.03 -4.16 -0.67
CA ALA A 319 -7.32 -4.79 -1.95
C ALA A 319 -8.50 -5.76 -1.85
N MET A 320 -8.57 -6.51 -0.74
CA MET A 320 -9.62 -7.47 -0.46
C MET A 320 -10.95 -6.75 -0.16
N SER A 321 -10.95 -5.72 0.67
CA SER A 321 -12.13 -4.89 0.99
C SER A 321 -12.74 -4.30 -0.28
N LYS A 322 -11.93 -3.74 -1.19
CA LYS A 322 -12.40 -3.23 -2.49
C LYS A 322 -13.00 -4.33 -3.38
N THR A 323 -12.40 -5.52 -3.37
CA THR A 323 -12.90 -6.67 -4.15
C THR A 323 -14.23 -7.18 -3.61
N LEU A 324 -14.39 -7.27 -2.29
CA LEU A 324 -15.63 -7.66 -1.65
C LEU A 324 -16.73 -6.62 -1.86
N ALA A 325 -16.42 -5.34 -1.66
CA ALA A 325 -17.37 -4.25 -1.88
C ALA A 325 -17.96 -4.30 -3.29
N SER A 326 -17.13 -4.58 -4.31
CA SER A 326 -17.58 -4.68 -5.70
C SER A 326 -18.44 -5.92 -6.00
N ARG A 327 -18.28 -7.02 -5.25
CA ARG A 327 -18.98 -8.28 -5.49
C ARG A 327 -20.23 -8.46 -4.62
N SER A 328 -20.22 -7.97 -3.40
CA SER A 328 -21.27 -8.20 -2.41
C SER A 328 -22.14 -6.99 -2.12
N ASN A 329 -21.87 -5.84 -2.76
CA ASN A 329 -22.53 -4.55 -2.53
C ASN A 329 -22.52 -4.12 -1.04
N GLN A 330 -21.50 -4.54 -0.28
CA GLN A 330 -21.31 -4.17 1.12
C GLN A 330 -20.44 -2.92 1.23
N ARG A 331 -20.77 -2.04 2.14
CA ARG A 331 -19.85 -0.99 2.57
C ARG A 331 -18.84 -1.61 3.53
N VAL A 332 -17.60 -1.66 3.11
CA VAL A 332 -16.47 -2.18 3.89
C VAL A 332 -15.58 -1.00 4.23
N ASP A 333 -15.27 -0.85 5.51
CA ASP A 333 -14.32 0.16 6.01
C ASP A 333 -12.92 -0.48 6.15
N PRO A 334 -11.93 -0.08 5.34
CA PRO A 334 -10.58 -0.63 5.40
C PRO A 334 -9.86 -0.37 6.73
N ASN A 335 -10.16 0.75 7.41
CA ASN A 335 -9.55 1.08 8.71
C ASN A 335 -10.14 0.21 9.82
N GLN A 336 -11.45 -0.06 9.78
CA GLN A 336 -12.08 -1.01 10.69
C GLN A 336 -11.52 -2.43 10.51
N ASP A 337 -11.34 -2.87 9.26
CA ASP A 337 -10.74 -4.18 8.99
C ASP A 337 -9.24 -4.21 9.36
N MET A 338 -8.53 -3.07 9.30
CA MET A 338 -7.16 -2.93 9.78
C MET A 338 -7.09 -3.08 11.32
N LEU A 339 -8.06 -2.51 12.06
CA LEU A 339 -8.20 -2.72 13.50
C LEU A 339 -8.45 -4.19 13.83
N ALA A 340 -9.35 -4.84 13.09
CA ALA A 340 -9.64 -6.26 13.23
C ALA A 340 -8.39 -7.12 13.02
N LEU A 341 -7.60 -6.79 12.00
CA LEU A 341 -6.34 -7.46 11.69
C LEU A 341 -5.28 -7.22 12.77
N GLY A 342 -5.23 -6.00 13.34
CA GLY A 342 -4.37 -5.67 14.46
C GLY A 342 -4.71 -6.49 15.71
N ALA A 343 -5.99 -6.59 16.05
CA ALA A 343 -6.46 -7.41 17.17
C ALA A 343 -6.20 -8.90 16.93
N ALA A 344 -6.40 -9.40 15.71
CA ALA A 344 -6.06 -10.77 15.35
C ALA A 344 -4.57 -11.06 15.52
N ASN A 345 -3.70 -10.15 15.07
CA ASN A 345 -2.24 -10.28 15.28
C ASN A 345 -1.85 -10.17 16.74
N LEU A 346 -2.51 -9.31 17.53
CA LEU A 346 -2.27 -9.24 18.96
C LEU A 346 -2.55 -10.58 19.65
N ALA A 347 -3.67 -11.21 19.33
CA ALA A 347 -3.96 -12.55 19.80
C ALA A 347 -2.96 -13.60 19.28
N CYS A 348 -2.55 -13.52 18.03
CA CYS A 348 -1.55 -14.39 17.43
C CYS A 348 -0.16 -14.25 18.09
N ALA A 349 0.20 -13.08 18.59
CA ALA A 349 1.47 -12.87 19.30
C ALA A 349 1.60 -13.76 20.54
N TYR A 350 0.46 -14.06 21.18
CA TYR A 350 0.41 -14.87 22.41
C TYR A 350 -0.03 -16.32 22.19
N LEU A 351 -0.73 -16.60 21.08
CA LEU A 351 -1.40 -17.88 20.88
C LEU A 351 -0.94 -18.64 19.61
N SER A 352 -0.13 -18.04 18.75
CA SER A 352 0.32 -18.73 17.52
C SER A 352 1.75 -18.46 17.10
N GLY A 353 2.33 -17.31 17.49
CA GLY A 353 3.69 -16.91 17.10
C GLY A 353 3.90 -16.65 15.59
N MET A 354 2.85 -16.50 14.81
CA MET A 354 2.93 -16.23 13.37
C MET A 354 2.02 -15.05 12.98
N THR A 355 2.47 -14.23 12.01
CA THR A 355 1.74 -13.06 11.52
C THR A 355 0.52 -13.45 10.68
N ALA A 356 -0.62 -12.82 10.98
CA ALA A 356 -1.85 -12.93 10.22
C ALA A 356 -2.02 -11.77 9.23
N SER A 357 -2.69 -12.05 8.12
CA SER A 357 -3.15 -11.09 7.12
C SER A 357 -4.52 -11.50 6.55
N CYS A 358 -5.02 -10.78 5.56
CA CYS A 358 -6.28 -11.10 4.90
C CYS A 358 -6.04 -11.96 3.67
N SER A 359 -6.63 -13.15 3.62
CA SER A 359 -6.46 -14.06 2.49
C SER A 359 -7.51 -13.86 1.41
N LEU A 360 -7.10 -13.39 0.22
CA LEU A 360 -7.99 -13.22 -0.95
C LEU A 360 -8.65 -14.54 -1.38
N THR A 361 -7.87 -15.63 -1.44
CA THR A 361 -8.36 -16.94 -1.94
C THR A 361 -9.36 -17.58 -0.97
N ARG A 362 -9.05 -17.57 0.33
CA ARG A 362 -9.93 -18.11 1.37
C ARG A 362 -11.21 -17.28 1.51
N THR A 363 -11.09 -15.95 1.44
CA THR A 363 -12.24 -15.04 1.46
C THR A 363 -13.13 -15.21 0.23
N ALA A 364 -12.55 -15.37 -0.96
CA ALA A 364 -13.32 -15.65 -2.17
C ALA A 364 -14.04 -17.00 -2.09
N LEU A 365 -13.39 -18.03 -1.52
CA LEU A 365 -14.00 -19.34 -1.29
C LEU A 365 -15.13 -19.24 -0.26
N ASN A 366 -14.94 -18.50 0.84
CA ASN A 366 -15.95 -18.25 1.87
C ASN A 366 -17.20 -17.62 1.27
N HIS A 367 -17.02 -16.56 0.47
CA HIS A 367 -18.12 -15.92 -0.26
C HIS A 367 -18.82 -16.88 -1.24
N ALA A 368 -18.05 -17.62 -2.06
CA ALA A 368 -18.59 -18.58 -3.04
C ALA A 368 -19.32 -19.75 -2.37
N SER A 369 -18.93 -20.13 -1.14
CA SER A 369 -19.57 -21.17 -0.34
C SER A 369 -20.86 -20.70 0.34
N GLY A 370 -21.22 -19.43 0.19
CA GLY A 370 -22.47 -18.86 0.68
C GLY A 370 -22.42 -18.32 2.10
N ALA A 371 -21.24 -17.94 2.60
CA ALA A 371 -21.08 -17.26 3.90
C ALA A 371 -21.94 -15.99 3.97
N ARG A 372 -22.65 -15.82 5.06
CA ARG A 372 -23.56 -14.69 5.30
C ARG A 372 -23.03 -13.69 6.31
N THR A 373 -22.29 -14.19 7.28
CA THR A 373 -21.80 -13.36 8.40
C THR A 373 -20.35 -13.71 8.77
N GLY A 374 -19.74 -12.93 9.68
CA GLY A 374 -18.42 -13.20 10.24
C GLY A 374 -18.31 -14.52 11.00
N PHE A 375 -19.45 -15.12 11.38
CA PHE A 375 -19.47 -16.45 12.01
C PHE A 375 -18.91 -17.54 11.10
N ALA A 376 -18.99 -17.40 9.76
CA ALA A 376 -18.36 -18.35 8.85
C ALA A 376 -16.83 -18.40 9.05
N SER A 377 -16.18 -17.23 9.26
CA SER A 377 -14.77 -17.19 9.61
C SER A 377 -14.49 -17.79 10.99
N MET A 378 -15.35 -17.55 11.97
CA MET A 378 -15.19 -18.16 13.30
C MET A 378 -15.35 -19.68 13.25
N TRP A 379 -16.26 -20.22 12.44
CA TRP A 379 -16.36 -21.66 12.19
C TRP A 379 -15.10 -22.21 11.52
N ASN A 380 -14.54 -21.48 10.55
CA ASN A 380 -13.23 -21.83 9.99
C ASN A 380 -12.15 -21.91 11.08
N GLY A 381 -12.06 -20.86 11.92
CA GLY A 381 -11.11 -20.83 13.04
C GLY A 381 -11.28 -21.99 14.01
N LEU A 382 -12.52 -22.33 14.37
CA LEU A 382 -12.81 -23.46 15.26
C LEU A 382 -12.41 -24.80 14.62
N CYS A 383 -12.71 -24.98 13.33
CA CYS A 383 -12.30 -26.19 12.59
C CYS A 383 -10.76 -26.28 12.50
N CYS A 384 -10.06 -25.16 12.29
CA CYS A 384 -8.60 -25.13 12.30
C CYS A 384 -8.03 -25.47 13.68
N LEU A 385 -8.65 -24.98 14.76
CA LEU A 385 -8.25 -25.30 16.13
C LEU A 385 -8.43 -26.79 16.42
N VAL A 386 -9.59 -27.34 16.11
CA VAL A 386 -9.84 -28.79 16.22
C VAL A 386 -8.87 -29.58 15.36
N GLY A 387 -8.59 -29.10 14.14
CA GLY A 387 -7.59 -29.69 13.25
C GLY A 387 -6.19 -29.68 13.86
N ALA A 388 -5.75 -28.57 14.45
CA ALA A 388 -4.45 -28.48 15.12
C ALA A 388 -4.31 -29.51 16.26
N LEU A 389 -5.40 -29.77 16.99
CA LEU A 389 -5.40 -30.69 18.10
C LEU A 389 -5.51 -32.17 17.71
N THR A 390 -6.11 -32.46 16.54
CA THR A 390 -6.41 -33.84 16.11
C THR A 390 -5.50 -34.36 15.00
N ILE A 391 -5.04 -33.49 14.10
CA ILE A 391 -4.29 -33.86 12.89
C ILE A 391 -2.78 -34.00 13.17
N GLY A 392 -2.28 -33.57 14.33
CA GLY A 392 -0.85 -33.56 14.65
C GLY A 392 -0.13 -34.89 14.36
N GLY A 393 -0.72 -36.02 14.77
CA GLY A 393 -0.18 -37.36 14.48
C GLY A 393 -0.19 -37.72 12.98
N ALA A 394 -1.19 -37.24 12.21
CA ALA A 394 -1.29 -37.51 10.77
C ALA A 394 -0.27 -36.69 9.95
N VAL A 395 0.17 -35.53 10.43
CA VAL A 395 1.19 -34.71 9.77
C VAL A 395 2.53 -35.44 9.63
N ALA A 396 2.83 -36.35 10.58
CA ALA A 396 4.03 -37.19 10.53
C ALA A 396 4.12 -38.06 9.27
N TYR A 397 3.00 -38.35 8.62
CA TYR A 397 2.94 -39.17 7.39
C TYR A 397 2.95 -38.33 6.10
N ILE A 398 2.94 -37.00 6.17
CA ILE A 398 2.97 -36.14 5.00
C ILE A 398 4.40 -36.11 4.41
N PRO A 399 4.60 -36.47 3.12
CA PRO A 399 5.87 -36.31 2.46
C PRO A 399 6.24 -34.83 2.34
N ARG A 400 7.48 -34.47 2.68
CA ARG A 400 7.98 -33.08 2.54
C ARG A 400 7.87 -32.58 1.11
N ALA A 401 8.19 -33.43 0.14
CA ALA A 401 8.07 -33.13 -1.29
C ALA A 401 6.62 -32.81 -1.72
N ALA A 402 5.63 -33.50 -1.14
CA ALA A 402 4.22 -33.24 -1.45
C ALA A 402 3.79 -31.84 -0.98
N LEU A 403 4.13 -31.47 0.25
CA LEU A 403 3.80 -30.14 0.75
C LEU A 403 4.52 -29.04 -0.03
N ALA A 404 5.82 -29.25 -0.38
CA ALA A 404 6.58 -28.33 -1.22
C ALA A 404 5.97 -28.16 -2.62
N ALA A 405 5.51 -29.25 -3.25
CA ALA A 405 4.83 -29.18 -4.55
C ALA A 405 3.52 -28.37 -4.48
N LEU A 406 2.74 -28.55 -3.43
CA LEU A 406 1.54 -27.76 -3.21
C LEU A 406 1.86 -26.28 -2.94
N VAL A 407 2.93 -25.97 -2.21
CA VAL A 407 3.43 -24.58 -2.04
C VAL A 407 3.75 -23.97 -3.40
N VAL A 408 4.42 -24.70 -4.29
CA VAL A 408 4.70 -24.23 -5.67
C VAL A 408 3.40 -23.99 -6.45
N CYS A 409 2.40 -24.87 -6.32
CA CYS A 409 1.08 -24.65 -6.93
C CYS A 409 0.41 -23.35 -6.44
N VAL A 410 0.51 -23.05 -5.14
CA VAL A 410 0.02 -21.79 -4.58
C VAL A 410 0.80 -20.60 -5.14
N ALA A 411 2.11 -20.65 -5.10
CA ALA A 411 2.95 -19.57 -5.64
C ALA A 411 2.67 -19.32 -7.13
N ALA A 412 2.51 -20.39 -7.92
CA ALA A 412 2.14 -20.29 -9.33
C ALA A 412 0.75 -19.64 -9.55
N SER A 413 -0.18 -19.83 -8.63
CA SER A 413 -1.52 -19.23 -8.71
C SER A 413 -1.55 -17.72 -8.48
N LEU A 414 -0.47 -17.14 -7.94
CA LEU A 414 -0.33 -15.71 -7.70
C LEU A 414 0.08 -14.93 -8.95
N PHE A 415 0.60 -15.62 -9.98
CA PHE A 415 0.93 -14.99 -11.26
C PHE A 415 -0.35 -14.56 -11.98
N ASN A 416 -0.67 -13.29 -11.93
CA ASN A 416 -1.76 -12.71 -12.70
C ASN A 416 -1.22 -12.11 -14.00
N LYS A 417 -1.18 -12.93 -15.07
CA LYS A 417 -0.68 -12.53 -16.38
C LYS A 417 -1.31 -11.24 -16.89
N ARG A 418 -2.62 -11.06 -16.68
CA ARG A 418 -3.33 -9.86 -17.12
C ARG A 418 -2.84 -8.61 -16.39
N HIS A 419 -2.68 -8.66 -15.07
CA HIS A 419 -2.20 -7.51 -14.30
C HIS A 419 -0.74 -7.19 -14.61
N ILE A 420 0.09 -8.22 -14.82
CA ILE A 420 1.50 -8.04 -15.25
C ILE A 420 1.55 -7.31 -16.59
N LEU A 421 0.80 -7.77 -17.60
CA LEU A 421 0.75 -7.14 -18.92
C LEU A 421 0.22 -5.70 -18.86
N ILE A 422 -0.81 -5.44 -18.05
CA ILE A 422 -1.31 -4.07 -17.86
C ILE A 422 -0.21 -3.19 -17.24
N SER A 423 0.48 -3.67 -16.21
CA SER A 423 1.54 -2.90 -15.54
C SER A 423 2.71 -2.56 -16.47
N ILE A 424 3.04 -3.45 -17.42
CA ILE A 424 4.14 -3.24 -18.35
C ILE A 424 3.72 -2.34 -19.54
N ASN A 425 2.48 -2.49 -20.04
CA ASN A 425 2.06 -1.88 -21.30
C ASN A 425 1.29 -0.56 -21.12
N ALA A 426 0.77 -0.26 -19.92
CA ALA A 426 -0.08 0.93 -19.72
C ALA A 426 0.71 2.23 -19.87
N THR A 427 1.80 2.40 -19.14
CA THR A 427 2.68 3.57 -19.25
C THR A 427 4.15 3.21 -19.03
N ARG A 428 5.06 4.03 -19.60
CA ARG A 428 6.51 3.83 -19.37
C ARG A 428 6.89 3.95 -17.89
N SER A 429 6.21 4.81 -17.14
CA SER A 429 6.42 4.97 -15.70
C SER A 429 6.00 3.72 -14.93
N ASP A 430 4.84 3.13 -15.25
CA ASP A 430 4.39 1.89 -14.62
C ASP A 430 5.30 0.72 -14.96
N ALA A 431 5.76 0.60 -16.22
CA ALA A 431 6.72 -0.41 -16.62
C ALA A 431 8.04 -0.30 -15.83
N LEU A 432 8.54 0.93 -15.60
CA LEU A 432 9.74 1.16 -14.80
C LEU A 432 9.53 0.79 -13.33
N VAL A 433 8.39 1.20 -12.73
CA VAL A 433 8.02 0.82 -11.36
C VAL A 433 7.97 -0.70 -11.23
N PHE A 434 7.33 -1.38 -12.19
CA PHE A 434 7.25 -2.84 -12.22
C PHE A 434 8.64 -3.48 -12.28
N ALA A 435 9.48 -3.07 -13.23
CA ALA A 435 10.81 -3.62 -13.43
C ALA A 435 11.72 -3.42 -12.20
N VAL A 436 11.75 -2.19 -11.65
CA VAL A 436 12.58 -1.88 -10.47
C VAL A 436 12.09 -2.65 -9.25
N THR A 437 10.77 -2.70 -9.01
CA THR A 437 10.21 -3.43 -7.88
C THR A 437 10.47 -4.93 -8.00
N LEU A 438 10.28 -5.50 -9.19
CA LEU A 438 10.57 -6.91 -9.45
C LEU A 438 12.04 -7.23 -9.21
N LEU A 439 12.95 -6.42 -9.77
CA LEU A 439 14.40 -6.60 -9.60
C LEU A 439 14.80 -6.46 -8.13
N ALA A 440 14.29 -5.43 -7.43
CA ALA A 440 14.53 -5.28 -6.00
C ALA A 440 14.05 -6.50 -5.21
N THR A 441 12.86 -7.04 -5.54
CA THR A 441 12.31 -8.23 -4.89
C THR A 441 13.20 -9.47 -5.10
N LEU A 442 13.83 -9.61 -6.26
CA LEU A 442 14.71 -10.73 -6.56
C LEU A 442 16.12 -10.59 -5.96
N MET A 443 16.57 -9.35 -5.69
CA MET A 443 17.96 -9.06 -5.29
C MET A 443 18.12 -8.62 -3.84
N LEU A 444 17.06 -8.10 -3.21
CA LEU A 444 17.09 -7.55 -1.86
C LEU A 444 16.16 -8.36 -0.93
N PRO A 445 16.33 -8.25 0.40
CA PRO A 445 15.34 -8.77 1.34
C PRO A 445 13.96 -8.14 1.08
N LEU A 446 12.91 -8.94 1.18
CA LEU A 446 11.56 -8.53 0.75
C LEU A 446 11.01 -7.29 1.48
N HIS A 447 11.34 -7.14 2.77
CA HIS A 447 10.91 -5.96 3.54
C HIS A 447 11.55 -4.67 3.02
N VAL A 448 12.75 -4.71 2.43
CA VAL A 448 13.40 -3.57 1.78
C VAL A 448 12.81 -3.35 0.38
N ALA A 449 12.62 -4.43 -0.37
CA ALA A 449 12.14 -4.37 -1.76
C ALA A 449 10.80 -3.66 -1.91
N ILE A 450 9.86 -3.88 -0.97
CA ILE A 450 8.55 -3.21 -1.00
C ILE A 450 8.68 -1.69 -0.84
N PHE A 451 9.55 -1.23 0.07
CA PHE A 451 9.79 0.20 0.27
C PHE A 451 10.49 0.85 -0.92
N VAL A 452 11.43 0.14 -1.58
CA VAL A 452 12.06 0.60 -2.82
C VAL A 452 11.00 0.81 -3.91
N GLY A 453 10.11 -0.18 -4.10
CA GLY A 453 9.03 -0.08 -5.08
C GLY A 453 8.10 1.11 -4.84
N ILE A 454 7.70 1.32 -3.59
CA ILE A 454 6.86 2.45 -3.19
C ILE A 454 7.59 3.77 -3.41
N GLY A 455 8.83 3.88 -2.96
CA GLY A 455 9.64 5.08 -3.13
C GLY A 455 9.77 5.49 -4.60
N VAL A 456 10.11 4.54 -5.47
CA VAL A 456 10.18 4.80 -6.93
C VAL A 456 8.83 5.20 -7.50
N SER A 457 7.74 4.55 -7.09
CA SER A 457 6.38 4.90 -7.54
C SER A 457 6.01 6.33 -7.15
N ILE A 458 6.28 6.73 -5.90
CA ILE A 458 6.00 8.08 -5.41
C ILE A 458 6.86 9.11 -6.14
N VAL A 459 8.17 8.87 -6.32
CA VAL A 459 9.08 9.78 -7.03
C VAL A 459 8.62 10.01 -8.47
N LEU A 460 8.23 8.94 -9.19
CA LEU A 460 7.74 9.07 -10.56
C LEU A 460 6.38 9.78 -10.64
N TYR A 461 5.51 9.55 -9.67
CA TYR A 461 4.24 10.27 -9.56
C TYR A 461 4.48 11.76 -9.29
N LEU A 462 5.31 12.12 -8.31
CA LEU A 462 5.66 13.50 -8.01
C LEU A 462 6.31 14.20 -9.22
N ARG A 463 7.22 13.51 -9.93
CA ARG A 463 7.83 14.02 -11.17
C ARG A 463 6.79 14.31 -12.25
N LYS A 464 5.73 13.50 -12.36
CA LYS A 464 4.64 13.73 -13.31
C LYS A 464 3.74 14.88 -12.85
N ALA A 465 3.36 14.90 -11.58
CA ALA A 465 2.51 15.93 -10.99
C ALA A 465 3.19 17.30 -10.92
N SER A 466 4.54 17.35 -10.82
CA SER A 466 5.30 18.58 -10.73
C SER A 466 5.40 19.39 -12.04
N ARG A 467 4.86 18.88 -13.15
CA ARG A 467 4.89 19.57 -14.45
C ARG A 467 3.56 20.26 -14.71
N PRO A 468 3.37 21.53 -14.28
CA PRO A 468 2.18 22.27 -14.65
C PRO A 468 2.22 22.51 -16.16
N SER A 469 1.07 22.42 -16.83
CA SER A 469 0.91 22.84 -18.21
C SER A 469 0.67 24.36 -18.21
N LEU A 470 1.58 25.11 -18.82
CA LEU A 470 1.40 26.52 -19.07
C LEU A 470 0.96 26.69 -20.51
N VAL A 471 -0.30 27.08 -20.68
CA VAL A 471 -0.91 27.26 -21.99
C VAL A 471 -1.18 28.75 -22.19
N GLU A 472 -0.74 29.28 -23.32
CA GLU A 472 -1.02 30.66 -23.68
C GLU A 472 -2.43 30.77 -24.27
N TYR A 473 -3.19 31.76 -23.80
CA TYR A 473 -4.57 32.00 -24.20
C TYR A 473 -4.72 33.40 -24.80
N GLU A 474 -5.72 33.55 -25.69
CA GLU A 474 -6.12 34.84 -26.23
C GLU A 474 -7.65 34.93 -26.34
N PHE A 475 -8.18 36.15 -26.36
CA PHE A 475 -9.59 36.37 -26.64
C PHE A 475 -9.82 36.41 -28.16
N ASN A 476 -10.73 35.59 -28.67
CA ASN A 476 -11.13 35.65 -30.09
C ASN A 476 -12.11 36.83 -30.34
N GLU A 477 -12.45 37.08 -31.59
CA GLU A 477 -13.36 38.16 -32.00
C GLU A 477 -14.76 38.05 -31.37
N GLU A 478 -15.16 36.82 -30.98
CA GLU A 478 -16.44 36.55 -30.31
C GLU A 478 -16.36 36.76 -28.77
N GLY A 479 -15.18 37.07 -28.24
CA GLY A 479 -14.93 37.25 -26.80
C GLY A 479 -14.79 35.96 -26.00
N HIS A 480 -14.56 34.81 -26.66
CA HIS A 480 -14.18 33.57 -25.99
C HIS A 480 -12.67 33.52 -25.78
N LEU A 481 -12.29 32.99 -24.61
CA LEU A 481 -10.88 32.71 -24.31
C LEU A 481 -10.50 31.36 -24.95
N THR A 482 -9.64 31.40 -25.93
CA THR A 482 -9.17 30.24 -26.70
C THR A 482 -7.66 30.09 -26.56
N GLU A 483 -7.15 28.91 -26.80
CA GLU A 483 -5.73 28.65 -26.84
C GLU A 483 -5.08 29.42 -28.00
N ALA A 484 -4.04 30.20 -27.71
CA ALA A 484 -3.35 30.98 -28.71
C ALA A 484 -2.59 30.08 -29.69
N LYS A 485 -2.67 30.39 -30.98
CA LYS A 485 -1.85 29.70 -31.97
C LYS A 485 -0.38 30.05 -31.73
N GLN A 486 0.49 29.05 -31.73
CA GLN A 486 1.92 29.23 -31.44
C GLN A 486 2.52 30.42 -32.23
N GLY A 487 3.03 31.43 -31.51
CA GLY A 487 3.75 32.57 -32.07
C GLY A 487 2.89 33.73 -32.57
N VAL A 488 1.56 33.66 -32.45
CA VAL A 488 0.65 34.76 -32.83
C VAL A 488 -0.10 35.22 -31.60
N ARG A 489 0.15 36.45 -31.14
CA ARG A 489 -0.60 37.11 -30.05
C ARG A 489 -1.35 38.31 -30.60
N GLN A 490 -2.57 38.55 -30.13
CA GLN A 490 -3.32 39.76 -30.48
C GLN A 490 -2.54 41.03 -30.06
N HIS A 491 -1.81 40.95 -28.93
CA HIS A 491 -0.99 42.04 -28.47
C HIS A 491 0.43 41.53 -28.13
N PRO A 492 1.48 41.97 -28.86
CA PRO A 492 2.83 41.42 -28.68
C PRO A 492 3.39 41.68 -27.27
N ALA A 493 2.94 42.75 -26.56
CA ALA A 493 3.43 43.10 -25.23
C ALA A 493 2.69 42.37 -24.08
N ILE A 494 1.61 41.66 -24.34
CA ILE A 494 0.77 40.99 -23.29
C ILE A 494 0.66 39.50 -23.59
N SER A 495 0.96 38.68 -22.59
CA SER A 495 0.75 37.23 -22.63
C SER A 495 -0.22 36.79 -21.53
N ILE A 496 -1.26 36.05 -21.87
CA ILE A 496 -2.18 35.43 -20.90
C ILE A 496 -1.79 33.98 -20.75
N VAL A 497 -1.09 33.67 -19.66
CA VAL A 497 -0.62 32.32 -19.34
C VAL A 497 -1.62 31.63 -18.41
N HIS A 498 -2.30 30.61 -18.90
CA HIS A 498 -3.17 29.76 -18.10
C HIS A 498 -2.37 28.64 -17.46
N VAL A 499 -2.50 28.49 -16.15
CA VAL A 499 -1.87 27.42 -15.39
C VAL A 499 -2.86 26.28 -15.24
N GLU A 500 -2.56 25.14 -15.86
CA GLU A 500 -3.28 23.89 -15.70
C GLU A 500 -2.49 22.94 -14.83
N GLY A 501 -3.09 22.52 -13.73
CA GLY A 501 -2.48 21.62 -12.76
C GLY A 501 -2.33 22.23 -11.37
N GLU A 502 -1.68 21.48 -10.50
CA GLU A 502 -1.48 21.89 -9.12
C GLU A 502 -0.16 22.68 -8.97
N LEU A 503 -0.25 23.79 -8.23
CA LEU A 503 0.90 24.61 -7.85
C LEU A 503 1.33 24.24 -6.43
N PHE A 504 2.32 23.35 -6.31
CA PHE A 504 2.87 22.90 -5.03
C PHE A 504 4.40 22.89 -5.09
N PHE A 505 5.07 22.66 -3.97
CA PHE A 505 6.53 22.78 -3.83
C PHE A 505 7.34 22.14 -4.97
N ALA A 506 6.89 20.98 -5.49
CA ALA A 506 7.61 20.29 -6.57
C ALA A 506 7.43 20.94 -7.95
N SER A 507 6.42 21.80 -8.14
CA SER A 507 6.16 22.51 -9.40
C SER A 507 6.72 23.94 -9.42
N ALA A 508 7.08 24.50 -8.27
CA ALA A 508 7.43 25.91 -8.08
C ALA A 508 8.59 26.38 -8.98
N ASP A 509 9.71 25.66 -8.98
CA ASP A 509 10.88 26.01 -9.79
C ASP A 509 10.65 25.82 -11.30
N LEU A 510 9.93 24.78 -11.69
CA LEU A 510 9.58 24.52 -13.08
C LEU A 510 8.68 25.63 -13.63
N PHE A 511 7.66 26.01 -12.85
CA PHE A 511 6.76 27.11 -13.16
C PHE A 511 7.52 28.43 -13.36
N ARG A 512 8.35 28.82 -12.39
CA ARG A 512 9.18 30.03 -12.47
C ARG A 512 10.09 30.01 -13.70
N THR A 513 10.83 28.92 -13.89
CA THR A 513 11.79 28.79 -15.00
C THR A 513 11.08 28.82 -16.36
N GLN A 514 9.91 28.24 -16.49
CA GLN A 514 9.17 28.22 -17.75
C GLN A 514 8.67 29.62 -18.13
N ILE A 515 8.15 30.40 -17.17
CA ILE A 515 7.76 31.79 -17.42
C ILE A 515 8.98 32.64 -17.77
N GLN A 516 10.07 32.51 -17.04
CA GLN A 516 11.31 33.25 -17.35
C GLN A 516 11.85 32.93 -18.74
N ARG A 517 11.79 31.67 -19.18
CA ARG A 517 12.17 31.28 -20.56
C ARG A 517 11.26 31.90 -21.59
N SER A 518 9.95 31.92 -21.36
CA SER A 518 9.00 32.59 -22.27
C SER A 518 9.30 34.09 -22.38
N CYS A 519 9.67 34.72 -21.28
CA CYS A 519 10.10 36.15 -21.26
C CYS A 519 11.41 36.38 -22.01
N ALA A 520 12.38 35.47 -21.85
CA ALA A 520 13.69 35.58 -22.52
C ALA A 520 13.57 35.37 -24.04
N ALA A 521 12.62 34.53 -24.47
CA ALA A 521 12.36 34.24 -25.89
C ALA A 521 11.68 35.40 -26.61
N ASP A 522 10.98 36.31 -25.91
CA ASP A 522 10.25 37.41 -26.52
C ASP A 522 10.59 38.75 -25.83
N PRO A 523 11.48 39.56 -26.42
CA PRO A 523 11.85 40.86 -25.89
C PRO A 523 10.71 41.89 -25.85
N ASN A 524 9.65 41.71 -26.66
CA ASN A 524 8.52 42.63 -26.72
C ASN A 524 7.51 42.42 -25.58
N LEU A 525 7.57 41.27 -24.92
CA LEU A 525 6.69 40.96 -23.81
C LEU A 525 6.95 41.86 -22.60
N ARG A 526 5.93 42.59 -22.15
CA ARG A 526 5.99 43.52 -21.02
C ARG A 526 5.14 43.11 -19.84
N ILE A 527 3.98 42.51 -20.12
CA ILE A 527 3.02 42.15 -19.08
C ILE A 527 2.61 40.69 -19.23
N ILE A 528 2.67 39.94 -18.12
CA ILE A 528 2.19 38.56 -18.05
C ILE A 528 0.95 38.53 -17.17
N ILE A 529 -0.14 38.05 -17.72
CA ILE A 529 -1.37 37.78 -16.98
C ILE A 529 -1.39 36.30 -16.62
N LEU A 530 -1.11 36.01 -15.35
CA LEU A 530 -1.13 34.67 -14.80
C LEU A 530 -2.56 34.27 -14.43
N ARG A 531 -3.16 33.35 -15.18
CA ARG A 531 -4.53 32.88 -14.92
C ARG A 531 -4.54 31.63 -14.07
N LEU A 532 -4.94 31.77 -12.78
CA LEU A 532 -4.93 30.72 -11.76
C LEU A 532 -6.30 30.07 -11.52
N LYS A 533 -7.23 30.17 -12.46
CA LYS A 533 -8.61 29.66 -12.29
C LYS A 533 -8.67 28.16 -11.98
N ASN A 534 -7.77 27.37 -12.57
CA ASN A 534 -7.70 25.92 -12.41
C ASN A 534 -6.61 25.48 -11.41
N ALA A 535 -5.84 26.41 -10.86
CA ALA A 535 -4.90 26.13 -9.79
C ALA A 535 -5.68 25.95 -8.47
N ARG A 536 -5.58 24.77 -7.87
CA ARG A 536 -6.40 24.42 -6.68
C ARG A 536 -5.65 24.60 -5.37
N HIS A 537 -4.34 24.42 -5.38
CA HIS A 537 -3.50 24.49 -4.20
C HIS A 537 -2.32 25.42 -4.48
N LEU A 538 -2.00 26.25 -3.51
CA LEU A 538 -0.81 27.07 -3.49
C LEU A 538 -0.17 26.89 -2.11
N ASP A 539 1.06 26.39 -2.07
CA ASP A 539 1.80 26.26 -0.83
C ASP A 539 2.81 27.39 -0.63
N ALA A 540 3.49 27.41 0.52
CA ALA A 540 4.46 28.44 0.85
C ALA A 540 5.63 28.50 -0.15
N THR A 541 6.06 27.36 -0.71
CA THR A 541 7.17 27.31 -1.68
C THR A 541 6.77 27.96 -3.00
N CYS A 542 5.55 27.69 -3.48
CA CYS A 542 5.02 28.35 -4.66
C CYS A 542 4.78 29.84 -4.44
N ALA A 543 4.34 30.24 -3.25
CA ALA A 543 4.19 31.65 -2.89
C ALA A 543 5.54 32.38 -2.98
N MET A 544 6.61 31.83 -2.40
CA MET A 544 7.97 32.36 -2.52
C MET A 544 8.45 32.40 -3.98
N ALA A 545 8.18 31.35 -4.77
CA ALA A 545 8.56 31.32 -6.18
C ALA A 545 7.85 32.39 -7.02
N ILE A 546 6.57 32.70 -6.71
CA ILE A 546 5.84 33.81 -7.34
C ILE A 546 6.43 35.15 -6.92
N GLU A 547 6.80 35.32 -5.65
CA GLU A 547 7.46 36.54 -5.16
C GLU A 547 8.78 36.80 -5.90
N ASP A 548 9.63 35.77 -5.98
CA ASP A 548 10.91 35.83 -6.72
C ASP A 548 10.69 36.15 -8.20
N LEU A 549 9.65 35.54 -8.81
CA LEU A 549 9.27 35.78 -10.19
C LEU A 549 8.87 37.25 -10.40
N VAL A 550 8.04 37.82 -9.54
CA VAL A 550 7.59 39.22 -9.62
C VAL A 550 8.78 40.15 -9.51
N ARG A 551 9.70 39.91 -8.56
CA ARG A 551 10.91 40.71 -8.38
C ARG A 551 11.82 40.67 -9.62
N ALA A 552 12.04 39.46 -10.17
CA ALA A 552 12.86 39.31 -11.36
C ALA A 552 12.24 40.00 -12.58
N LEU A 553 10.92 39.85 -12.80
CA LEU A 553 10.21 40.50 -13.90
C LEU A 553 10.28 42.02 -13.82
N ARG A 554 10.15 42.61 -12.62
CA ARG A 554 10.27 44.07 -12.43
C ARG A 554 11.68 44.61 -12.68
N GLN A 555 12.70 43.81 -12.33
CA GLN A 555 14.09 44.19 -12.68
C GLN A 555 14.30 44.26 -14.20
N ASP A 556 13.56 43.42 -14.96
CA ASP A 556 13.60 43.41 -16.43
C ASP A 556 12.62 44.44 -17.07
N GLY A 557 11.96 45.29 -16.28
CA GLY A 557 10.96 46.26 -16.76
C GLY A 557 9.65 45.60 -17.22
N ARG A 558 9.29 44.47 -16.63
CA ARG A 558 8.06 43.70 -16.88
C ARG A 558 7.19 43.64 -15.63
N ASP A 559 5.90 43.44 -15.80
CA ASP A 559 4.95 43.27 -14.70
C ASP A 559 4.15 41.97 -14.77
N LEU A 560 3.70 41.50 -13.59
CA LEU A 560 2.84 40.33 -13.43
C LEU A 560 1.46 40.75 -12.90
N ILE A 561 0.42 40.29 -13.57
CA ILE A 561 -0.96 40.45 -13.12
C ILE A 561 -1.53 39.04 -12.86
N ILE A 562 -2.25 38.85 -11.77
CA ILE A 562 -2.84 37.56 -11.41
C ILE A 562 -4.36 37.62 -11.61
N SER A 563 -4.92 36.67 -12.37
CA SER A 563 -6.36 36.61 -12.65
C SER A 563 -6.98 35.26 -12.29
N GLY A 564 -8.28 35.29 -11.96
CA GLY A 564 -9.04 34.09 -11.69
C GLY A 564 -8.73 33.45 -10.34
N VAL A 565 -8.32 34.25 -9.36
CA VAL A 565 -7.94 33.77 -8.02
C VAL A 565 -9.19 33.35 -7.24
N VAL A 566 -9.29 32.07 -6.89
CA VAL A 566 -10.36 31.56 -6.03
C VAL A 566 -10.13 31.96 -4.56
N LYS A 567 -11.19 31.92 -3.73
CA LYS A 567 -11.18 32.43 -2.35
C LYS A 567 -10.04 31.85 -1.49
N ASP A 568 -9.80 30.56 -1.62
CA ASP A 568 -8.77 29.88 -0.84
C ASP A 568 -7.36 30.27 -1.28
N LEU A 569 -7.13 30.41 -2.59
CA LEU A 569 -5.87 30.95 -3.11
C LEU A 569 -5.65 32.41 -2.67
N TYR A 570 -6.69 33.24 -2.72
CA TYR A 570 -6.59 34.64 -2.29
C TYR A 570 -6.17 34.76 -0.82
N ARG A 571 -6.70 33.86 0.04
CA ARG A 571 -6.28 33.79 1.45
C ARG A 571 -4.78 33.52 1.56
N VAL A 572 -4.25 32.52 0.82
CA VAL A 572 -2.82 32.20 0.84
C VAL A 572 -1.98 33.38 0.33
N LEU A 573 -2.39 34.04 -0.78
CA LEU A 573 -1.68 35.21 -1.31
C LEU A 573 -1.67 36.37 -0.31
N LYS A 574 -2.76 36.57 0.45
CA LYS A 574 -2.86 37.61 1.47
C LYS A 574 -2.01 37.28 2.69
N ASP A 575 -2.14 36.05 3.21
CA ASP A 575 -1.44 35.63 4.44
C ASP A 575 0.07 35.49 4.23
N SER A 576 0.52 35.26 2.98
CA SER A 576 1.94 35.24 2.60
C SER A 576 2.52 36.63 2.29
N GLY A 577 1.73 37.71 2.26
CA GLY A 577 2.21 39.06 1.89
C GLY A 577 2.36 39.28 0.38
N LEU A 578 1.99 38.30 -0.46
CA LEU A 578 2.11 38.42 -1.92
C LEU A 578 1.20 39.48 -2.52
N VAL A 579 0.08 39.81 -1.86
CA VAL A 579 -0.85 40.84 -2.30
C VAL A 579 -0.16 42.19 -2.33
N GLU A 580 0.74 42.48 -1.36
CA GLU A 580 1.53 43.68 -1.28
C GLU A 580 2.65 43.71 -2.34
N VAL A 581 3.26 42.55 -2.59
CA VAL A 581 4.36 42.43 -3.58
C VAL A 581 3.83 42.55 -5.01
N VAL A 582 2.75 41.88 -5.36
CA VAL A 582 2.12 41.95 -6.71
C VAL A 582 1.43 43.29 -6.92
N GLY A 583 0.83 43.84 -5.86
CA GLY A 583 -0.03 44.99 -5.87
C GLY A 583 -1.51 44.62 -5.90
N LYS A 584 -2.32 45.21 -5.02
CA LYS A 584 -3.75 44.93 -4.91
C LYS A 584 -4.51 45.10 -6.23
N ASP A 585 -4.15 46.10 -7.01
CA ASP A 585 -4.78 46.45 -8.29
C ASP A 585 -4.42 45.49 -9.43
N ASN A 586 -3.44 44.61 -9.22
CA ASN A 586 -2.98 43.61 -10.17
C ASN A 586 -3.50 42.19 -9.85
N ILE A 587 -4.42 42.06 -8.88
CA ILE A 587 -4.99 40.75 -8.48
C ILE A 587 -6.52 40.77 -8.69
N PHE A 588 -6.99 39.90 -9.56
CA PHE A 588 -8.39 39.83 -9.95
C PHE A 588 -9.04 38.51 -9.50
N PRO A 589 -9.94 38.56 -8.49
CA PRO A 589 -10.63 37.36 -7.99
C PRO A 589 -11.52 36.71 -9.04
N ALA A 590 -11.68 35.39 -8.96
CA ALA A 590 -12.60 34.63 -9.78
C ALA A 590 -14.05 35.02 -9.53
N SER A 591 -14.82 35.23 -10.59
CA SER A 591 -16.26 35.45 -10.51
C SER A 591 -17.01 34.14 -10.79
N PRO A 592 -17.88 33.67 -9.89
CA PRO A 592 -18.70 32.50 -10.15
C PRO A 592 -19.66 32.68 -11.33
N ALA A 593 -20.19 33.92 -11.50
CA ALA A 593 -21.16 34.25 -12.54
C ALA A 593 -20.53 34.30 -13.95
N ASN A 594 -19.31 34.80 -14.06
CA ASN A 594 -18.60 34.87 -15.35
C ASN A 594 -17.13 34.47 -15.20
N PRO A 595 -16.75 33.26 -15.62
CA PRO A 595 -15.40 32.74 -15.46
C PRO A 595 -14.30 33.54 -16.18
N ASN A 596 -14.64 34.36 -17.16
CA ASN A 596 -13.69 35.14 -17.97
C ASN A 596 -13.59 36.60 -17.51
N LEU A 597 -14.49 37.06 -16.62
CA LEU A 597 -14.54 38.45 -16.17
C LEU A 597 -13.22 38.88 -15.50
N ALA A 598 -12.65 38.03 -14.63
CA ALA A 598 -11.38 38.32 -13.97
C ALA A 598 -10.23 38.51 -14.97
N THR A 599 -10.17 37.64 -16.00
CA THR A 599 -9.11 37.71 -17.02
C THR A 599 -9.28 38.93 -17.92
N ARG A 600 -10.54 39.33 -18.24
CA ARG A 600 -10.81 40.58 -18.98
C ARG A 600 -10.35 41.82 -18.18
N ASN A 601 -10.72 41.87 -16.90
CA ASN A 601 -10.32 43.00 -16.04
C ASN A 601 -8.79 43.07 -15.89
N ALA A 602 -8.11 41.92 -15.82
CA ALA A 602 -6.66 41.83 -15.85
C ALA A 602 -6.07 42.33 -17.18
N LEU A 603 -6.69 42.00 -18.32
CA LEU A 603 -6.28 42.48 -19.64
C LEU A 603 -6.47 44.00 -19.77
N ARG A 604 -7.57 44.56 -19.28
CA ARG A 604 -7.80 45.99 -19.22
C ARG A 604 -6.72 46.69 -18.38
N ARG A 605 -6.40 46.12 -17.22
CA ARG A 605 -5.33 46.64 -16.37
C ARG A 605 -3.96 46.61 -17.05
N ALA A 606 -3.66 45.53 -17.79
CA ALA A 606 -2.43 45.45 -18.60
C ALA A 606 -2.36 46.56 -19.67
N GLN A 607 -3.48 46.83 -20.34
CA GLN A 607 -3.58 47.91 -21.33
C GLN A 607 -3.37 49.30 -20.69
N GLU A 608 -3.96 49.53 -19.50
CA GLU A 608 -3.76 50.79 -18.73
C GLU A 608 -2.27 51.01 -18.39
N ILE A 609 -1.57 49.95 -17.91
CA ILE A 609 -0.13 50.04 -17.59
C ILE A 609 0.70 50.36 -18.83
N LEU A 610 0.34 49.85 -20.00
CA LEU A 610 1.03 50.08 -21.26
C LEU A 610 0.64 51.42 -21.93
N GLY A 611 -0.36 52.17 -21.39
CA GLY A 611 -0.85 53.42 -21.97
C GLY A 611 -1.62 53.23 -23.28
N ILE A 612 -2.14 52.04 -23.55
CA ILE A 612 -2.88 51.72 -24.78
C ILE A 612 -4.32 52.16 -24.57
N LYS A 613 -4.77 53.16 -25.36
CA LYS A 613 -6.18 53.57 -25.40
C LYS A 613 -6.96 52.64 -26.34
N ASP A 614 -8.01 51.99 -25.77
CA ASP A 614 -9.10 51.31 -26.44
C ASP A 614 -8.75 50.11 -27.36
N ALA A 615 -8.70 48.94 -26.75
CA ALA A 615 -9.21 47.73 -27.46
C ALA A 615 -10.49 47.32 -26.75
N GLU A 616 -11.65 47.42 -27.45
CA GLU A 616 -12.90 46.81 -26.95
C GLU A 616 -12.73 45.30 -26.87
N VAL A 617 -12.50 44.79 -25.67
CA VAL A 617 -12.49 43.32 -25.42
C VAL A 617 -13.94 42.88 -25.21
N ARG A 618 -14.55 42.32 -26.23
CA ARG A 618 -15.87 41.68 -26.13
C ARG A 618 -15.73 40.39 -25.30
N ILE A 619 -16.73 40.10 -24.45
CA ILE A 619 -16.78 38.85 -23.71
C ILE A 619 -18.08 38.13 -24.03
N TYR A 620 -17.99 36.85 -24.31
CA TYR A 620 -19.15 35.99 -24.32
C TYR A 620 -19.71 35.82 -22.89
N TYR A 621 -20.99 36.13 -22.72
CA TYR A 621 -21.76 35.96 -21.50
C TYR A 621 -22.89 34.97 -21.80
N ASP A 622 -22.95 33.84 -21.07
CA ASP A 622 -24.03 32.88 -21.16
C ASP A 622 -25.06 33.14 -20.05
N PRO A 623 -26.23 33.74 -20.37
CA PRO A 623 -27.26 34.05 -19.37
C PRO A 623 -27.90 32.82 -18.75
N SER A 624 -27.81 31.64 -19.39
CA SER A 624 -28.48 30.41 -18.94
C SER A 624 -27.83 29.79 -17.69
N LYS A 625 -26.62 30.21 -17.34
CA LYS A 625 -25.89 29.69 -16.18
C LYS A 625 -26.20 30.43 -14.86
N GLN A 626 -27.01 31.48 -14.87
CA GLN A 626 -27.40 32.23 -13.64
C GLN A 626 -28.45 31.54 -12.77
N HIS A 627 -29.09 30.46 -13.21
CA HIS A 627 -30.23 29.86 -12.51
C HIS A 627 -29.97 28.47 -11.91
N LYS A 628 -28.74 28.15 -11.53
CA LYS A 628 -28.45 26.93 -10.74
C LYS A 628 -27.51 27.26 -9.57
N THR A 629 -28.05 27.94 -8.57
CA THR A 629 -27.51 27.92 -7.19
C THR A 629 -28.56 27.30 -6.29
#